data_20a19cc1586f4da9b0c012279938635c
#
_entry.id   20a19cc1586f4da9b0c012279938635c
#
_cell.length_a   1.000
_cell.length_b   1.000
_cell.length_c   1.000
_cell.angle_alpha   90.00
_cell.angle_beta   90.00
_cell.angle_gamma   90.00
#
_symmetry.space_group_name_H-M   'P 1'
#
loop_
_entity.id
_entity.type
_entity.pdbx_description
1 polymer ?
#
loop_
_entity_poly.entity_id
_entity_poly.type
_entity_poly.pdbx_seq_one_letter_code
_entity_poly.pdbx_strand_id
1 'polypeptide(L)'
;MKEKMKFVKPIICMAVVLAIIDYIFCPAWNIQYEGFWFMWMLVFLAGSFASVPMWNDVFGVRVRGRRPNRSPKKKAPAPGKEGKEEEEEKEGATVESFYLHGGVVTRGERIFRRVILAGFVLPILVIFLGRFFSGKLFHARAYSAILNVQDGVTEDFPNAESTSSIALMDTQSAAMLGNREIGSLSHVVSQYDVFAEDYVQVNFHNSPMKVAPLGYASIFKWYANRGNGVPGYVTVDPVSMSASYNELEEGMHYVPSAYFHEDLMRHVRWSYRGDMFWDIHFETDEEGKAWYVAPIYEHSIFLFGGTRITGAVLIDPVTGAMEKKAVPDVPDWVDVVYPGDLICVQYNNYAQLQKGFWNSVIGQIGCRRVTTRQGSDQEEEGIADFGYIAKESDIWIYTGVTSVNGDSSNIGFIMSNERTGETRYIPCSGADEFSAMSAAEGEVQEKRYQASFPSLIQMDGIPTYIMVLKDNAGLVKMYACVNVEQYNIVATSARQADCVAKYKALVAGDITGDQANSETALPGGSIPVDTSSWEKKTLKISRMVRLDVDGTTYLYIWDGHDRVYHARLVDVIDLAFASEGDTVSVLTDGENFLLAKQP
;
A
#
# COMPACT_ATOMS: atom_id res chain seq x y z
N MET A 1 -42.56 27.35 -28.54
CA MET A 1 -41.51 27.59 -27.54
C MET A 1 -41.63 26.67 -26.34
N LYS A 2 -42.79 26.45 -25.72
CA LYS A 2 -42.99 25.55 -24.56
C LYS A 2 -42.68 24.07 -24.84
N GLU A 3 -42.92 23.54 -26.02
CA GLU A 3 -42.60 22.14 -26.37
C GLU A 3 -41.08 21.85 -26.48
N LYS A 4 -40.32 22.81 -27.05
CA LYS A 4 -38.85 22.66 -27.13
C LYS A 4 -38.18 22.72 -25.72
N MET A 5 -38.74 23.49 -24.80
CA MET A 5 -38.25 23.58 -23.41
C MET A 5 -38.38 22.28 -22.63
N LYS A 6 -39.27 21.35 -22.99
CA LYS A 6 -39.41 20.02 -22.33
C LYS A 6 -38.17 19.15 -22.51
N PHE A 7 -37.46 19.24 -23.64
CA PHE A 7 -36.24 18.48 -23.92
C PHE A 7 -34.99 19.19 -23.42
N VAL A 8 -34.98 20.52 -23.44
CA VAL A 8 -33.81 21.34 -23.08
C VAL A 8 -33.44 21.18 -21.60
N LYS A 9 -34.43 21.17 -20.70
CA LYS A 9 -34.16 21.02 -19.24
C LYS A 9 -33.42 19.73 -18.86
N PRO A 10 -33.90 18.53 -19.28
CA PRO A 10 -33.15 17.30 -19.01
C PRO A 10 -31.75 17.30 -19.60
N ILE A 11 -31.56 17.81 -20.83
CA ILE A 11 -30.25 17.88 -21.48
C ILE A 11 -29.29 18.80 -20.70
N ILE A 12 -29.74 19.98 -20.28
CA ILE A 12 -28.93 20.88 -19.45
C ILE A 12 -28.59 20.21 -18.12
N CYS A 13 -29.56 19.56 -17.47
CA CYS A 13 -29.30 18.82 -16.22
C CYS A 13 -28.25 17.74 -16.41
N MET A 14 -28.36 16.95 -17.47
CA MET A 14 -27.35 15.92 -17.80
C MET A 14 -25.95 16.54 -18.04
N ALA A 15 -25.87 17.64 -18.78
CA ALA A 15 -24.61 18.33 -19.06
C ALA A 15 -23.99 18.91 -17.78
N VAL A 16 -24.78 19.48 -16.88
CA VAL A 16 -24.32 20.00 -15.59
C VAL A 16 -23.84 18.86 -14.70
N VAL A 17 -24.60 17.78 -14.60
CA VAL A 17 -24.21 16.61 -13.80
C VAL A 17 -22.94 15.96 -14.35
N LEU A 18 -22.83 15.83 -15.69
CA LEU A 18 -21.61 15.34 -16.33
C LEU A 18 -20.40 16.22 -15.96
N ALA A 19 -20.53 17.54 -16.10
CA ALA A 19 -19.44 18.47 -15.77
C ALA A 19 -19.05 18.41 -14.29
N ILE A 20 -20.01 18.26 -13.38
CA ILE A 20 -19.74 18.12 -11.94
C ILE A 20 -19.02 16.81 -11.66
N ILE A 21 -19.48 15.69 -12.20
CA ILE A 21 -18.86 14.38 -11.98
C ILE A 21 -17.45 14.35 -12.60
N ASP A 22 -17.30 14.84 -13.84
CA ASP A 22 -16.00 14.89 -14.52
C ASP A 22 -15.00 15.78 -13.77
N TYR A 23 -15.48 16.88 -13.16
CA TYR A 23 -14.62 17.77 -12.39
C TYR A 23 -14.25 17.23 -11.01
N ILE A 24 -15.20 16.63 -10.28
CA ILE A 24 -14.99 16.20 -8.89
C ILE A 24 -14.26 14.84 -8.84
N PHE A 25 -14.74 13.86 -9.61
CA PHE A 25 -14.26 12.47 -9.55
C PHE A 25 -13.21 12.14 -10.61
N CYS A 26 -13.03 12.99 -11.61
CA CYS A 26 -12.03 12.84 -12.67
C CYS A 26 -11.94 11.40 -13.23
N PRO A 27 -13.05 10.76 -13.65
CA PRO A 27 -12.99 9.38 -14.13
C PRO A 27 -12.20 9.29 -15.44
N ALA A 28 -11.50 8.17 -15.65
CA ALA A 28 -10.87 7.91 -16.94
C ALA A 28 -11.94 7.80 -18.05
N TRP A 29 -11.72 8.47 -19.16
CA TRP A 29 -12.59 8.39 -20.34
C TRP A 29 -12.20 7.17 -21.19
N ASN A 30 -12.34 6.00 -20.59
CA ASN A 30 -11.96 4.72 -21.16
C ASN A 30 -13.10 3.71 -20.96
N ILE A 31 -13.44 2.98 -22.03
CA ILE A 31 -14.50 1.96 -21.98
C ILE A 31 -14.16 0.77 -21.08
N GLN A 32 -12.89 0.56 -20.80
CA GLN A 32 -12.40 -0.46 -19.87
C GLN A 32 -12.41 0.02 -18.41
N TYR A 33 -12.73 1.28 -18.15
CA TYR A 33 -12.86 1.83 -16.81
C TYR A 33 -14.30 1.76 -16.34
N GLU A 34 -14.60 1.02 -15.30
CA GLU A 34 -15.96 0.87 -14.77
C GLU A 34 -16.56 2.20 -14.34
N GLY A 35 -15.74 3.10 -13.77
CA GLY A 35 -16.15 4.45 -13.39
C GLY A 35 -16.69 5.30 -14.56
N PHE A 36 -16.22 5.06 -15.79
CA PHE A 36 -16.77 5.68 -16.99
C PHE A 36 -18.23 5.29 -17.20
N TRP A 37 -18.58 4.03 -17.09
CA TRP A 37 -19.95 3.54 -17.22
C TRP A 37 -20.83 3.99 -16.06
N PHE A 38 -20.28 4.00 -14.85
CA PHE A 38 -20.98 4.51 -13.67
C PHE A 38 -21.27 6.01 -13.78
N MET A 39 -20.34 6.82 -14.26
CA MET A 39 -20.57 8.24 -14.57
C MET A 39 -21.75 8.42 -15.54
N TRP A 40 -21.77 7.69 -16.66
CA TRP A 40 -22.85 7.77 -17.63
C TRP A 40 -24.19 7.31 -17.03
N MET A 41 -24.20 6.29 -16.22
CA MET A 41 -25.40 5.84 -15.49
C MET A 41 -25.98 6.98 -14.64
N LEU A 42 -25.14 7.69 -13.88
CA LEU A 42 -25.59 8.83 -13.05
C LEU A 42 -26.08 10.00 -13.89
N VAL A 43 -25.43 10.31 -15.00
CA VAL A 43 -25.84 11.36 -15.93
C VAL A 43 -27.23 11.06 -16.49
N PHE A 44 -27.48 9.86 -16.98
CA PHE A 44 -28.78 9.46 -17.50
C PHE A 44 -29.85 9.32 -16.41
N LEU A 45 -29.45 8.92 -15.18
CA LEU A 45 -30.34 8.93 -14.02
C LEU A 45 -30.83 10.36 -13.71
N ALA A 46 -29.92 11.34 -13.70
CA ALA A 46 -30.24 12.74 -13.50
C ALA A 46 -31.18 13.27 -14.62
N GLY A 47 -30.89 12.89 -15.87
CA GLY A 47 -31.77 13.18 -17.01
C GLY A 47 -33.17 12.57 -16.85
N SER A 48 -33.26 11.36 -16.30
CA SER A 48 -34.53 10.70 -15.98
C SER A 48 -35.35 11.52 -14.96
N PHE A 49 -34.73 11.91 -13.84
CA PHE A 49 -35.36 12.75 -12.82
C PHE A 49 -35.81 14.10 -13.39
N ALA A 50 -34.97 14.78 -14.16
CA ALA A 50 -35.30 16.05 -14.78
C ALA A 50 -36.45 15.93 -15.81
N SER A 51 -36.69 14.72 -16.35
CA SER A 51 -37.78 14.42 -17.27
C SER A 51 -39.09 13.96 -16.58
N VAL A 52 -39.13 13.86 -15.24
CA VAL A 52 -40.34 13.43 -14.48
C VAL A 52 -41.61 14.16 -14.86
N PRO A 53 -41.65 15.49 -15.13
CA PRO A 53 -42.84 16.12 -15.62
C PRO A 53 -43.41 15.52 -16.90
N MET A 54 -42.53 14.96 -17.76
CA MET A 54 -42.94 14.23 -18.98
C MET A 54 -43.48 12.84 -18.65
N TRP A 55 -43.01 12.20 -17.55
CA TRP A 55 -43.49 10.89 -17.09
C TRP A 55 -44.88 11.00 -16.45
N ASN A 56 -45.19 12.07 -15.73
CA ASN A 56 -46.50 12.31 -15.14
C ASN A 56 -47.61 12.33 -16.18
N ASP A 57 -47.31 12.78 -17.40
CA ASP A 57 -48.26 12.75 -18.53
C ASP A 57 -48.49 11.33 -19.08
N VAL A 58 -47.60 10.36 -18.76
CA VAL A 58 -47.69 8.95 -19.19
C VAL A 58 -48.36 8.07 -18.14
N PHE A 59 -48.00 8.23 -16.86
CA PHE A 59 -48.52 7.40 -15.78
C PHE A 59 -49.79 7.96 -15.12
N GLY A 60 -50.27 9.11 -15.56
CA GLY A 60 -51.60 9.62 -15.26
C GLY A 60 -51.93 9.80 -13.77
N VAL A 61 -50.91 9.94 -12.90
CA VAL A 61 -51.14 10.24 -11.47
C VAL A 61 -51.34 11.75 -11.32
N ARG A 62 -52.55 12.26 -11.70
CA ARG A 62 -52.99 13.56 -11.24
C ARG A 62 -53.59 13.38 -9.85
N VAL A 63 -52.91 13.78 -8.84
CA VAL A 63 -53.54 14.07 -7.53
C VAL A 63 -54.51 15.23 -7.77
N ARG A 64 -55.78 14.92 -7.89
CA ARG A 64 -56.83 15.89 -8.06
C ARG A 64 -56.99 16.63 -6.74
N GLY A 65 -56.41 17.82 -6.64
CA GLY A 65 -56.72 18.72 -5.54
C GLY A 65 -58.24 18.89 -5.41
N ARG A 66 -58.73 18.71 -4.21
CA ARG A 66 -60.13 18.88 -3.79
C ARG A 66 -60.63 20.23 -4.32
N ARG A 67 -61.47 20.24 -5.36
CA ARG A 67 -62.24 21.45 -5.72
C ARG A 67 -63.22 21.73 -4.59
N PRO A 68 -63.31 22.97 -4.10
CA PRO A 68 -64.32 23.29 -3.10
C PRO A 68 -65.71 23.07 -3.71
N ASN A 69 -66.53 22.38 -2.93
CA ASN A 69 -67.87 21.96 -3.21
C ASN A 69 -68.75 23.19 -3.56
N ARG A 70 -69.07 23.39 -4.85
CA ARG A 70 -70.14 24.29 -5.22
C ARG A 70 -71.46 23.58 -4.95
N SER A 71 -72.15 24.01 -3.90
CA SER A 71 -73.48 23.59 -3.52
C SER A 71 -74.42 23.63 -4.72
N PRO A 72 -75.22 22.59 -4.99
CA PRO A 72 -76.26 22.63 -6.00
C PRO A 72 -77.44 23.49 -5.53
N LYS A 73 -77.89 24.39 -6.38
CA LYS A 73 -79.14 25.19 -6.19
C LYS A 73 -80.33 24.25 -6.01
N LYS A 74 -81.01 24.39 -4.86
CA LYS A 74 -82.29 23.76 -4.56
C LYS A 74 -83.32 24.08 -5.67
N LYS A 75 -83.94 23.08 -6.28
CA LYS A 75 -85.22 23.12 -6.91
C LYS A 75 -86.28 22.56 -5.97
N ALA A 76 -87.39 23.28 -5.84
CA ALA A 76 -88.46 23.02 -4.92
C ALA A 76 -89.22 21.69 -5.20
N PRO A 77 -89.94 21.15 -4.22
CA PRO A 77 -90.49 19.82 -4.24
C PRO A 77 -91.90 19.71 -4.81
N ALA A 78 -92.24 18.56 -5.38
CA ALA A 78 -93.60 18.08 -5.55
C ALA A 78 -93.85 16.83 -4.72
N PRO A 79 -95.04 16.62 -4.19
CA PRO A 79 -95.25 15.80 -3.01
C PRO A 79 -95.66 14.35 -3.32
N GLY A 80 -95.39 13.47 -2.39
CA GLY A 80 -96.16 12.23 -2.14
C GLY A 80 -95.47 10.93 -2.34
N LYS A 81 -95.10 10.26 -1.32
CA LYS A 81 -95.56 9.04 -0.68
C LYS A 81 -94.54 8.44 0.24
N GLU A 82 -95.08 8.04 1.36
CA GLU A 82 -94.40 7.33 2.49
C GLU A 82 -93.84 5.95 2.11
N GLY A 83 -92.82 5.53 2.77
CA GLY A 83 -92.32 4.13 2.84
C GLY A 83 -91.05 4.10 3.68
N LYS A 84 -91.24 3.57 4.89
CA LYS A 84 -90.16 3.21 5.86
C LYS A 84 -89.25 2.20 5.23
N GLU A 85 -87.95 2.24 5.59
CA GLU A 85 -87.18 1.14 6.20
C GLU A 85 -85.70 1.49 6.26
N GLU A 86 -85.24 1.43 7.44
CA GLU A 86 -84.03 0.87 8.11
C GLU A 86 -82.63 1.22 7.56
N GLU A 87 -81.88 1.74 8.51
CA GLU A 87 -80.43 1.94 8.51
C GLU A 87 -79.68 0.60 8.37
N GLU A 88 -78.78 0.52 7.45
CA GLU A 88 -77.54 -0.26 7.57
C GLU A 88 -76.37 0.63 7.09
N GLU A 89 -75.58 1.09 8.05
CA GLU A 89 -74.26 1.64 7.84
C GLU A 89 -73.36 0.53 7.23
N LYS A 90 -73.02 0.67 5.96
CA LYS A 90 -71.87 -0.04 5.36
C LYS A 90 -70.84 1.00 5.03
N GLU A 91 -69.77 1.01 5.86
CA GLU A 91 -68.47 1.57 5.50
C GLU A 91 -68.02 1.00 4.16
N GLY A 92 -68.31 1.72 3.10
CA GLY A 92 -67.82 1.44 1.75
C GLY A 92 -66.44 2.02 1.59
N ALA A 93 -65.40 1.20 1.72
CA ALA A 93 -64.06 1.55 1.24
C ALA A 93 -64.17 1.99 -0.23
N THR A 94 -63.97 3.28 -0.48
CA THR A 94 -63.90 3.83 -1.82
C THR A 94 -62.62 3.31 -2.47
N VAL A 95 -62.76 2.31 -3.33
CA VAL A 95 -61.73 1.92 -4.28
C VAL A 95 -61.51 3.12 -5.22
N GLU A 96 -60.40 3.84 -5.04
CA GLU A 96 -59.94 4.84 -5.99
C GLU A 96 -59.63 4.14 -7.31
N SER A 97 -60.49 4.33 -8.29
CA SER A 97 -60.22 3.85 -9.65
C SER A 97 -59.08 4.66 -10.26
N PHE A 98 -57.94 4.04 -10.47
CA PHE A 98 -56.84 4.57 -11.23
C PHE A 98 -57.23 4.69 -12.72
N TYR A 99 -57.57 5.88 -13.17
CA TYR A 99 -57.72 6.15 -14.61
C TYR A 99 -56.38 6.54 -15.21
N LEU A 100 -55.82 5.67 -16.02
CA LEU A 100 -54.71 5.97 -16.92
C LEU A 100 -55.20 6.90 -18.03
N HIS A 101 -55.03 8.24 -17.88
CA HIS A 101 -55.24 9.18 -18.95
C HIS A 101 -53.99 9.21 -19.84
N GLY A 102 -54.07 8.50 -20.96
CA GLY A 102 -53.06 8.56 -22.00
C GLY A 102 -53.08 9.94 -22.68
N GLY A 103 -52.28 10.88 -22.22
CA GLY A 103 -51.94 12.06 -22.99
C GLY A 103 -51.29 11.63 -24.31
N VAL A 104 -51.56 12.33 -25.41
CA VAL A 104 -50.94 12.05 -26.71
C VAL A 104 -49.44 12.33 -26.61
N VAL A 105 -48.65 11.26 -26.36
CA VAL A 105 -47.22 11.36 -26.30
C VAL A 105 -46.67 11.49 -27.71
N THR A 106 -45.98 12.58 -28.00
CA THR A 106 -45.37 12.81 -29.32
C THR A 106 -44.32 11.73 -29.65
N ARG A 107 -44.10 11.48 -30.94
CA ARG A 107 -43.06 10.53 -31.39
C ARG A 107 -41.70 10.93 -30.84
N GLY A 108 -41.38 12.22 -30.74
CA GLY A 108 -40.12 12.74 -30.19
C GLY A 108 -39.97 12.44 -28.70
N GLU A 109 -41.03 12.62 -27.88
CA GLU A 109 -41.02 12.31 -26.46
C GLU A 109 -40.79 10.80 -26.20
N ARG A 110 -41.41 9.93 -27.01
CA ARG A 110 -41.19 8.48 -26.93
C ARG A 110 -39.77 8.09 -27.24
N ILE A 111 -39.17 8.66 -28.26
CA ILE A 111 -37.76 8.41 -28.63
C ILE A 111 -36.86 8.91 -27.52
N PHE A 112 -37.04 10.14 -27.05
CA PHE A 112 -36.21 10.73 -25.99
C PHE A 112 -36.23 9.89 -24.70
N ARG A 113 -37.39 9.42 -24.27
CA ARG A 113 -37.52 8.52 -23.10
C ARG A 113 -36.81 7.20 -23.29
N ARG A 114 -36.93 6.61 -24.50
CA ARG A 114 -36.19 5.37 -24.82
C ARG A 114 -34.70 5.59 -24.79
N VAL A 115 -34.18 6.72 -25.24
CA VAL A 115 -32.76 7.09 -25.18
C VAL A 115 -32.29 7.23 -23.74
N ILE A 116 -33.06 7.94 -22.89
CA ILE A 116 -32.74 8.09 -21.47
C ILE A 116 -32.72 6.71 -20.78
N LEU A 117 -33.76 5.90 -20.99
CA LEU A 117 -33.84 4.57 -20.40
C LEU A 117 -32.71 3.68 -20.89
N ALA A 118 -32.43 3.68 -22.18
CA ALA A 118 -31.34 2.92 -22.76
C ALA A 118 -29.97 3.38 -22.20
N GLY A 119 -29.78 4.72 -22.10
CA GLY A 119 -28.57 5.30 -21.53
C GLY A 119 -28.36 4.99 -20.04
N PHE A 120 -29.43 4.73 -19.28
CA PHE A 120 -29.36 4.29 -17.90
C PHE A 120 -29.13 2.77 -17.80
N VAL A 121 -29.82 1.96 -18.62
CA VAL A 121 -29.74 0.47 -18.55
C VAL A 121 -28.47 -0.06 -19.20
N LEU A 122 -28.00 0.57 -20.30
CA LEU A 122 -26.82 0.11 -21.03
C LEU A 122 -25.54 0.05 -20.17
N PRO A 123 -25.18 1.07 -19.37
CA PRO A 123 -24.03 0.97 -18.47
C PRO A 123 -24.11 -0.20 -17.48
N ILE A 124 -25.28 -0.42 -16.89
CA ILE A 124 -25.51 -1.54 -15.98
C ILE A 124 -25.27 -2.87 -16.70
N LEU A 125 -25.82 -3.00 -17.91
CA LEU A 125 -25.65 -4.20 -18.71
C LEU A 125 -24.19 -4.41 -19.13
N VAL A 126 -23.48 -3.33 -19.51
CA VAL A 126 -22.06 -3.40 -19.89
C VAL A 126 -21.20 -3.80 -18.70
N ILE A 127 -21.41 -3.21 -17.52
CA ILE A 127 -20.67 -3.57 -16.30
C ILE A 127 -20.94 -5.05 -15.96
N PHE A 128 -22.20 -5.47 -15.94
CA PHE A 128 -22.56 -6.85 -15.59
C PHE A 128 -21.99 -7.87 -16.57
N LEU A 129 -22.23 -7.69 -17.87
CA LEU A 129 -21.73 -8.58 -18.91
C LEU A 129 -20.20 -8.48 -19.05
N GLY A 130 -19.67 -7.26 -18.91
CA GLY A 130 -18.23 -7.02 -18.93
C GLY A 130 -17.51 -7.81 -17.83
N ARG A 131 -17.96 -7.69 -16.58
CA ARG A 131 -17.41 -8.49 -15.46
C ARG A 131 -17.61 -9.99 -15.66
N PHE A 132 -18.82 -10.40 -16.08
CA PHE A 132 -19.10 -11.80 -16.30
C PHE A 132 -18.19 -12.43 -17.37
N PHE A 133 -18.09 -11.80 -18.55
CA PHE A 133 -17.25 -12.31 -19.61
C PHE A 133 -15.75 -12.06 -19.41
N SER A 134 -15.35 -11.11 -18.56
CA SER A 134 -13.94 -10.97 -18.12
C SER A 134 -13.54 -12.01 -17.08
N GLY A 135 -14.46 -12.80 -16.56
CA GLY A 135 -14.23 -13.71 -15.44
C GLY A 135 -13.24 -14.84 -15.74
N LYS A 136 -12.58 -15.32 -14.69
CA LYS A 136 -11.61 -16.43 -14.71
C LYS A 136 -12.18 -17.73 -15.27
N LEU A 137 -13.50 -17.92 -15.19
CA LEU A 137 -14.21 -19.09 -15.76
C LEU A 137 -13.95 -19.25 -17.27
N PHE A 138 -13.94 -18.14 -18.01
CA PHE A 138 -13.79 -18.14 -19.46
C PHE A 138 -12.33 -17.98 -19.91
N HIS A 139 -11.50 -17.36 -19.08
CA HIS A 139 -10.16 -16.90 -19.44
C HIS A 139 -9.04 -17.38 -18.52
N ALA A 140 -9.23 -18.53 -17.83
CA ALA A 140 -8.26 -19.03 -16.85
C ALA A 140 -6.81 -19.06 -17.35
N ARG A 141 -6.59 -19.52 -18.60
CA ARG A 141 -5.25 -19.54 -19.22
C ARG A 141 -4.69 -18.14 -19.47
N ALA A 142 -5.53 -17.19 -19.86
CA ALA A 142 -5.09 -15.82 -20.09
C ALA A 142 -4.68 -15.16 -18.75
N TYR A 143 -5.45 -15.38 -17.69
CA TYR A 143 -5.09 -14.91 -16.35
C TYR A 143 -3.79 -15.51 -15.83
N SER A 144 -3.57 -16.82 -16.04
CA SER A 144 -2.33 -17.48 -15.60
C SER A 144 -1.09 -17.08 -16.43
N ALA A 145 -1.27 -16.42 -17.56
CA ALA A 145 -0.19 -15.98 -18.44
C ALA A 145 0.17 -14.49 -18.31
N ILE A 146 -0.51 -13.74 -17.41
CA ILE A 146 -0.24 -12.30 -17.23
C ILE A 146 1.13 -12.09 -16.59
N LEU A 147 1.41 -12.84 -15.53
CA LEU A 147 2.68 -12.78 -14.81
C LEU A 147 3.62 -13.85 -15.35
N ASN A 148 4.83 -13.43 -15.72
CA ASN A 148 5.90 -14.34 -16.08
C ASN A 148 6.73 -14.66 -14.84
N VAL A 149 6.60 -15.88 -14.32
CA VAL A 149 7.31 -16.34 -13.13
C VAL A 149 8.47 -17.20 -13.55
N GLN A 150 9.67 -16.81 -13.16
CA GLN A 150 10.92 -17.53 -13.38
C GLN A 150 11.23 -18.43 -12.18
N ASP A 151 11.99 -19.49 -12.39
CA ASP A 151 12.52 -20.31 -11.31
C ASP A 151 13.70 -19.56 -10.66
N GLY A 152 13.65 -19.38 -9.36
CA GLY A 152 14.71 -18.81 -8.53
C GLY A 152 15.36 -19.85 -7.64
N VAL A 153 16.44 -19.46 -6.98
CA VAL A 153 17.21 -20.28 -6.04
C VAL A 153 17.35 -19.54 -4.69
N THR A 154 17.66 -20.26 -3.63
CA THR A 154 17.79 -19.67 -2.28
C THR A 154 18.91 -18.63 -2.18
N GLU A 155 19.90 -18.69 -3.07
CA GLU A 155 20.96 -17.71 -3.21
C GLU A 155 20.47 -16.35 -3.75
N ASP A 156 19.26 -16.29 -4.28
CA ASP A 156 18.61 -15.03 -4.67
C ASP A 156 18.19 -14.17 -3.45
N PHE A 157 18.06 -14.77 -2.26
CA PHE A 157 17.76 -14.01 -1.06
C PHE A 157 18.93 -13.09 -0.67
N PRO A 158 18.67 -11.89 -0.13
CA PRO A 158 19.74 -10.99 0.32
C PRO A 158 20.60 -11.65 1.38
N ASN A 159 21.91 -11.49 1.28
CA ASN A 159 22.85 -12.03 2.26
C ASN A 159 22.97 -11.09 3.48
N ALA A 160 23.00 -11.65 4.68
CA ALA A 160 23.14 -10.94 5.94
C ALA A 160 24.51 -10.28 6.18
N GLU A 161 25.48 -10.44 5.28
CA GLU A 161 26.79 -9.78 5.42
C GLU A 161 26.69 -8.25 5.42
N SER A 162 25.63 -7.69 4.81
CA SER A 162 25.28 -6.28 4.94
C SER A 162 23.98 -6.10 5.71
N THR A 163 24.02 -6.24 7.02
CA THR A 163 22.87 -5.91 7.89
C THR A 163 22.43 -4.45 7.76
N SER A 164 23.28 -3.59 7.22
CA SER A 164 23.02 -2.18 6.93
C SER A 164 22.06 -1.95 5.76
N SER A 165 21.66 -2.98 5.01
CA SER A 165 20.74 -2.87 3.87
C SER A 165 19.36 -3.50 4.14
N ILE A 166 19.10 -4.01 5.34
CA ILE A 166 17.84 -4.68 5.66
C ILE A 166 16.86 -3.68 6.26
N ALA A 167 15.82 -3.36 5.50
CA ALA A 167 14.71 -2.53 5.97
C ALA A 167 13.84 -3.34 6.95
N LEU A 168 13.98 -3.09 8.24
CA LEU A 168 13.20 -3.79 9.29
C LEU A 168 12.00 -2.98 9.78
N MET A 169 11.89 -1.71 9.38
CA MET A 169 10.84 -0.81 9.84
C MET A 169 9.61 -0.92 8.95
N ASP A 170 8.47 -1.21 9.55
CA ASP A 170 7.19 -1.12 8.86
C ASP A 170 6.74 0.34 8.66
N THR A 171 5.76 0.52 7.78
CA THR A 171 5.23 1.84 7.43
C THR A 171 4.64 2.59 8.62
N GLN A 172 3.99 1.88 9.56
CA GLN A 172 3.41 2.50 10.75
C GLN A 172 4.50 3.07 11.67
N SER A 173 5.58 2.35 11.90
CA SER A 173 6.72 2.82 12.69
C SER A 173 7.43 3.99 12.01
N ALA A 174 7.58 3.95 10.68
CA ALA A 174 8.13 5.06 9.91
C ALA A 174 7.29 6.33 10.04
N ALA A 175 5.95 6.20 9.92
CA ALA A 175 5.03 7.32 10.09
C ALA A 175 5.12 7.94 11.50
N MET A 176 5.30 7.14 12.54
CA MET A 176 5.47 7.64 13.91
C MET A 176 6.77 8.44 14.07
N LEU A 177 7.87 7.97 13.48
CA LEU A 177 9.15 8.70 13.52
C LEU A 177 9.08 9.99 12.71
N GLY A 178 8.52 9.95 11.50
CA GLY A 178 8.35 11.12 10.66
C GLY A 178 7.44 12.18 11.31
N ASN A 179 6.32 11.77 11.89
CA ASN A 179 5.45 12.67 12.64
C ASN A 179 6.15 13.32 13.84
N ARG A 180 7.02 12.58 14.52
CA ARG A 180 7.83 13.13 15.62
C ARG A 180 8.82 14.16 15.11
N GLU A 181 9.46 13.91 13.98
CA GLU A 181 10.40 14.85 13.34
C GLU A 181 9.68 16.15 12.95
N ILE A 182 8.55 16.05 12.21
CA ILE A 182 7.74 17.23 11.84
C ILE A 182 7.19 17.95 13.05
N GLY A 183 6.80 17.23 14.11
CA GLY A 183 6.33 17.81 15.38
C GLY A 183 7.34 18.74 16.05
N SER A 184 8.64 18.59 15.76
CA SER A 184 9.71 19.47 16.25
C SER A 184 9.79 20.80 15.48
N LEU A 185 9.21 20.86 14.25
CA LEU A 185 9.31 21.99 13.33
C LEU A 185 8.06 22.89 13.44
N SER A 186 8.12 23.91 14.30
CA SER A 186 6.96 24.75 14.64
C SER A 186 6.33 25.49 13.45
N HIS A 187 7.11 25.79 12.38
CA HIS A 187 6.64 26.46 11.18
C HIS A 187 5.94 25.52 10.19
N VAL A 188 6.18 24.21 10.29
CA VAL A 188 5.61 23.17 9.42
C VAL A 188 4.39 22.53 10.06
N VAL A 189 4.52 22.07 11.30
CA VAL A 189 3.52 21.24 12.01
C VAL A 189 2.11 21.84 12.11
N SER A 190 2.00 23.16 12.06
CA SER A 190 0.70 23.84 12.11
C SER A 190 -0.01 23.98 10.77
N GLN A 191 0.67 23.71 9.67
CA GLN A 191 0.19 23.95 8.29
C GLN A 191 0.07 22.67 7.49
N TYR A 192 0.92 21.69 7.77
CA TYR A 192 1.07 20.46 7.00
C TYR A 192 1.02 19.24 7.90
N ASP A 193 0.54 18.14 7.36
CA ASP A 193 0.52 16.82 7.97
C ASP A 193 1.31 15.84 7.09
N VAL A 194 1.76 14.72 7.68
CA VAL A 194 2.29 13.56 6.96
C VAL A 194 1.36 12.39 7.21
N PHE A 195 0.83 11.79 6.15
CA PHE A 195 -0.09 10.68 6.26
C PHE A 195 0.66 9.34 6.19
N ALA A 196 0.24 8.39 7.03
CA ALA A 196 0.90 7.09 7.10
C ALA A 196 0.79 6.30 5.78
N GLU A 197 -0.32 6.48 5.06
CA GLU A 197 -0.59 5.87 3.77
C GLU A 197 0.28 6.41 2.62
N ASP A 198 0.90 7.58 2.80
CA ASP A 198 1.73 8.21 1.78
C ASP A 198 3.21 7.75 1.84
N TYR A 199 3.59 6.92 2.84
CA TYR A 199 4.95 6.40 2.93
C TYR A 199 5.19 5.29 1.91
N VAL A 200 6.14 5.52 1.02
CA VAL A 200 6.60 4.57 0.00
C VAL A 200 8.02 4.10 0.33
N GLN A 201 8.27 2.82 0.09
CA GLN A 201 9.62 2.26 0.19
C GLN A 201 10.35 2.54 -1.10
N VAL A 202 11.48 3.24 -1.02
CA VAL A 202 12.35 3.56 -2.15
C VAL A 202 13.77 3.10 -1.89
N ASN A 203 14.56 2.99 -2.94
CA ASN A 203 15.99 2.76 -2.87
C ASN A 203 16.72 4.08 -3.17
N PHE A 204 17.32 4.67 -2.16
CA PHE A 204 18.05 5.91 -2.28
C PHE A 204 19.55 5.66 -2.05
N HIS A 205 20.40 5.91 -3.06
CA HIS A 205 21.83 5.62 -3.01
C HIS A 205 22.16 4.18 -2.55
N ASN A 206 21.49 3.19 -3.08
CA ASN A 206 21.61 1.77 -2.69
C ASN A 206 21.27 1.48 -1.21
N SER A 207 20.48 2.33 -0.58
CA SER A 207 19.97 2.12 0.77
C SER A 207 18.45 2.19 0.78
N PRO A 208 17.78 1.23 1.44
CA PRO A 208 16.33 1.28 1.57
C PRO A 208 15.92 2.50 2.42
N MET A 209 15.02 3.32 1.90
CA MET A 209 14.48 4.49 2.58
C MET A 209 12.96 4.49 2.49
N LYS A 210 12.28 5.08 3.45
CA LYS A 210 10.86 5.40 3.31
C LYS A 210 10.71 6.89 3.13
N VAL A 211 9.95 7.28 2.10
CA VAL A 211 9.70 8.69 1.78
C VAL A 211 8.21 8.99 1.84
N ALA A 212 7.85 10.15 2.33
CA ALA A 212 6.47 10.64 2.30
C ALA A 212 6.45 12.16 2.12
N PRO A 213 5.60 12.70 1.24
CA PRO A 213 5.45 14.13 1.09
C PRO A 213 4.69 14.72 2.28
N LEU A 214 4.89 16.01 2.52
CA LEU A 214 3.97 16.77 3.34
C LEU A 214 2.67 17.03 2.57
N GLY A 215 1.55 17.07 3.28
CA GLY A 215 0.26 17.43 2.73
C GLY A 215 -0.37 18.61 3.45
N TYR A 216 -1.21 19.40 2.78
CA TYR A 216 -1.95 20.46 3.44
C TYR A 216 -2.95 19.88 4.46
N ALA A 217 -2.88 20.32 5.71
CA ALA A 217 -3.76 19.85 6.78
C ALA A 217 -5.26 20.18 6.54
N SER A 218 -5.59 21.16 5.70
CA SER A 218 -6.97 21.50 5.31
C SER A 218 -7.02 22.44 4.11
N ILE A 219 -8.24 22.62 3.53
CA ILE A 219 -8.48 23.60 2.45
C ILE A 219 -8.07 25.03 2.83
N PHE A 220 -8.22 25.42 4.10
CA PHE A 220 -7.84 26.75 4.55
C PHE A 220 -6.32 26.91 4.59
N LYS A 221 -5.60 25.84 4.94
CA LYS A 221 -4.14 25.80 4.95
C LYS A 221 -3.60 25.83 3.52
N TRP A 222 -4.20 25.06 2.61
CA TRP A 222 -3.90 25.16 1.18
C TRP A 222 -4.12 26.58 0.66
N TYR A 223 -5.27 27.19 0.92
CA TYR A 223 -5.56 28.54 0.42
C TYR A 223 -4.56 29.59 0.91
N ALA A 224 -4.12 29.47 2.18
CA ALA A 224 -3.14 30.37 2.78
C ALA A 224 -1.72 30.18 2.22
N ASN A 225 -1.34 28.94 1.89
CA ASN A 225 0.03 28.57 1.52
C ASN A 225 0.22 28.23 0.04
N ARG A 226 -0.85 28.21 -0.77
CA ARG A 226 -0.80 27.79 -2.18
C ARG A 226 0.23 28.57 -3.04
N GLY A 227 0.55 29.82 -2.65
CA GLY A 227 1.54 30.62 -3.38
C GLY A 227 2.98 30.14 -3.20
N ASN A 228 3.26 29.46 -2.09
CA ASN A 228 4.59 28.91 -1.78
C ASN A 228 4.68 27.41 -2.04
N GLY A 229 3.53 26.71 -2.17
CA GLY A 229 3.49 25.27 -2.31
C GLY A 229 3.76 24.52 -0.99
N VAL A 230 3.89 23.19 -1.08
CA VAL A 230 4.28 22.30 0.02
C VAL A 230 5.81 22.32 0.13
N PRO A 231 6.38 22.68 1.29
CA PRO A 231 7.80 23.06 1.38
C PRO A 231 8.78 21.89 1.39
N GLY A 232 8.32 20.63 1.48
CA GLY A 232 9.24 19.51 1.56
C GLY A 232 8.59 18.18 1.80
N TYR A 233 9.42 17.20 2.15
CA TYR A 233 9.05 15.82 2.39
C TYR A 233 9.87 15.22 3.54
N VAL A 234 9.42 14.09 4.06
CA VAL A 234 10.08 13.33 5.13
C VAL A 234 10.75 12.11 4.55
N THR A 235 11.99 11.86 4.96
CA THR A 235 12.67 10.58 4.76
C THR A 235 12.82 9.87 6.08
N VAL A 236 12.65 8.56 6.08
CA VAL A 236 12.88 7.71 7.25
C VAL A 236 13.81 6.58 6.83
N ASP A 237 14.94 6.51 7.50
CA ASP A 237 15.88 5.40 7.33
C ASP A 237 15.43 4.22 8.19
N PRO A 238 14.97 3.11 7.58
CA PRO A 238 14.50 1.94 8.31
C PRO A 238 15.63 1.12 8.94
N VAL A 239 16.87 1.41 8.62
CA VAL A 239 18.05 0.75 9.16
C VAL A 239 18.54 1.46 10.42
N SER A 240 18.81 2.77 10.32
CA SER A 240 19.26 3.58 11.46
C SER A 240 18.12 4.01 12.40
N MET A 241 16.87 3.74 12.04
CA MET A 241 15.67 4.14 12.79
C MET A 241 15.58 5.66 13.00
N SER A 242 15.99 6.45 12.03
CA SER A 242 16.00 7.91 12.07
C SER A 242 15.09 8.51 11.01
N ALA A 243 14.53 9.68 11.31
CA ALA A 243 13.74 10.46 10.37
C ALA A 243 14.39 11.81 10.14
N SER A 244 14.25 12.34 8.92
CA SER A 244 14.76 13.65 8.53
C SER A 244 13.75 14.39 7.68
N TYR A 245 13.63 15.69 7.90
CA TYR A 245 12.86 16.59 7.04
C TYR A 245 13.77 17.17 5.96
N ASN A 246 13.32 17.07 4.71
CA ASN A 246 14.02 17.62 3.55
C ASN A 246 13.23 18.80 3.00
N GLU A 247 13.80 20.00 3.15
CA GLU A 247 13.22 21.23 2.64
C GLU A 247 13.58 21.41 1.17
N LEU A 248 12.60 21.73 0.33
CA LEU A 248 12.77 21.99 -1.10
C LEU A 248 13.03 23.49 -1.32
N GLU A 249 13.88 23.82 -2.31
CA GLU A 249 14.13 25.22 -2.71
C GLU A 249 12.85 25.89 -3.24
N GLU A 250 12.04 25.15 -3.99
CA GLU A 250 10.73 25.57 -4.47
C GLU A 250 9.67 24.55 -4.03
N GLY A 251 8.56 25.02 -3.46
CA GLY A 251 7.52 24.15 -2.92
C GLY A 251 6.71 23.45 -4.00
N MET A 252 6.17 22.30 -3.65
CA MET A 252 5.32 21.48 -4.52
C MET A 252 3.91 22.07 -4.59
N HIS A 253 3.44 22.39 -5.80
CA HIS A 253 2.10 22.93 -6.04
C HIS A 253 1.09 21.83 -6.38
N TYR A 254 1.51 20.80 -7.13
CA TYR A 254 0.67 19.70 -7.59
C TYR A 254 0.82 18.50 -6.66
N VAL A 255 -0.03 18.44 -5.64
CA VAL A 255 0.00 17.40 -4.60
C VAL A 255 -1.42 16.84 -4.38
N PRO A 256 -1.57 15.61 -3.83
CA PRO A 256 -2.89 15.02 -3.56
C PRO A 256 -3.76 15.84 -2.61
N SER A 257 -3.14 16.56 -1.67
CA SER A 257 -3.83 17.41 -0.67
C SER A 257 -4.18 18.81 -1.18
N ALA A 258 -3.79 19.18 -2.41
CA ALA A 258 -4.15 20.44 -3.03
C ALA A 258 -5.59 20.42 -3.57
N TYR A 259 -6.09 21.59 -3.95
CA TYR A 259 -7.47 21.73 -4.39
C TYR A 259 -7.55 22.37 -5.78
N PHE A 260 -8.69 22.18 -6.42
CA PHE A 260 -9.03 22.70 -7.74
C PHE A 260 -8.05 22.24 -8.82
N HIS A 261 -7.37 23.14 -9.52
CA HIS A 261 -6.46 22.84 -10.63
C HIS A 261 -5.08 22.34 -10.17
N GLU A 262 -4.75 22.55 -8.89
CA GLU A 262 -3.51 22.07 -8.28
C GLU A 262 -3.64 20.66 -7.70
N ASP A 263 -4.87 20.11 -7.61
CA ASP A 263 -5.10 18.72 -7.24
C ASP A 263 -4.41 17.78 -8.23
N LEU A 264 -3.49 16.96 -7.74
CA LEU A 264 -2.61 16.12 -8.54
C LEU A 264 -3.37 15.17 -9.46
N MET A 265 -4.37 14.44 -8.92
CA MET A 265 -5.15 13.48 -9.71
C MET A 265 -5.88 14.20 -10.86
N ARG A 266 -6.44 15.37 -10.61
CA ARG A 266 -7.14 16.16 -11.64
C ARG A 266 -6.17 16.67 -12.69
N HIS A 267 -4.98 17.13 -12.28
CA HIS A 267 -3.95 17.59 -13.20
C HIS A 267 -3.50 16.49 -14.16
N VAL A 268 -3.22 15.29 -13.63
CA VAL A 268 -2.85 14.11 -14.41
C VAL A 268 -3.99 13.66 -15.33
N ARG A 269 -5.21 13.54 -14.79
CA ARG A 269 -6.38 13.08 -15.55
C ARG A 269 -6.76 14.00 -16.69
N TRP A 270 -6.61 15.29 -16.53
CA TRP A 270 -6.94 16.22 -17.60
C TRP A 270 -5.95 16.20 -18.75
N SER A 271 -4.73 15.82 -18.49
CA SER A 271 -3.70 15.64 -19.51
C SER A 271 -3.79 14.26 -20.18
N TYR A 272 -4.11 13.22 -19.42
CA TYR A 272 -4.15 11.83 -19.86
C TYR A 272 -5.52 11.21 -19.62
N ARG A 273 -6.56 11.80 -20.24
CA ARG A 273 -7.96 11.42 -19.99
C ARG A 273 -8.32 9.98 -20.27
N GLY A 274 -7.65 9.34 -21.22
CA GLY A 274 -7.91 7.97 -21.64
C GLY A 274 -7.15 6.91 -20.85
N ASP A 275 -6.13 7.30 -20.08
CA ASP A 275 -5.29 6.36 -19.34
C ASP A 275 -5.93 6.01 -17.99
N MET A 276 -5.76 4.78 -17.56
CA MET A 276 -6.16 4.30 -16.24
C MET A 276 -4.94 4.26 -15.35
N PHE A 277 -4.99 4.96 -14.21
CA PHE A 277 -3.89 5.05 -13.27
C PHE A 277 -4.19 4.20 -12.03
N TRP A 278 -3.16 3.49 -11.56
CA TRP A 278 -3.12 2.92 -10.22
C TRP A 278 -2.90 4.05 -9.21
N ASP A 279 -2.69 3.72 -7.94
CA ASP A 279 -2.45 4.76 -6.93
C ASP A 279 -1.19 5.57 -7.25
N ILE A 280 -1.35 6.89 -7.27
CA ILE A 280 -0.24 7.82 -7.50
C ILE A 280 0.52 7.96 -6.19
N HIS A 281 1.82 7.74 -6.22
CA HIS A 281 2.67 7.78 -5.04
C HIS A 281 3.86 8.72 -5.24
N PHE A 282 4.49 9.04 -4.13
CA PHE A 282 5.62 9.97 -4.06
C PHE A 282 6.94 9.21 -4.05
N GLU A 283 7.90 9.68 -4.85
CA GLU A 283 9.28 9.19 -4.87
C GLU A 283 10.27 10.36 -4.98
N THR A 284 11.55 10.07 -4.82
CA THR A 284 12.63 11.03 -5.03
C THR A 284 13.67 10.44 -5.97
N ASP A 285 14.24 11.28 -6.85
CA ASP A 285 15.39 10.86 -7.63
C ASP A 285 16.68 10.86 -6.79
N GLU A 286 17.79 10.44 -7.39
CA GLU A 286 19.09 10.34 -6.72
C GLU A 286 19.65 11.69 -6.24
N GLU A 287 19.18 12.79 -6.80
CA GLU A 287 19.52 14.15 -6.37
C GLU A 287 18.62 14.68 -5.25
N GLY A 288 17.62 13.89 -4.82
CA GLY A 288 16.64 14.25 -3.80
C GLY A 288 15.52 15.16 -4.32
N LYS A 289 15.35 15.29 -5.64
CA LYS A 289 14.24 16.02 -6.23
C LYS A 289 12.95 15.22 -6.09
N ALA A 290 11.89 15.92 -5.71
CA ALA A 290 10.55 15.34 -5.53
C ALA A 290 9.89 14.99 -6.86
N TRP A 291 9.23 13.82 -6.91
CA TRP A 291 8.45 13.33 -8.03
C TRP A 291 7.18 12.64 -7.54
N TYR A 292 6.14 12.66 -8.37
CA TYR A 292 5.03 11.70 -8.25
C TYR A 292 5.05 10.74 -9.42
N VAL A 293 4.82 9.48 -9.11
CA VAL A 293 4.76 8.39 -10.09
C VAL A 293 3.32 7.90 -10.17
N ALA A 294 2.76 7.87 -11.37
CA ALA A 294 1.42 7.40 -11.65
C ALA A 294 1.48 6.16 -12.56
N PRO A 295 1.48 4.94 -12.01
CA PRO A 295 1.49 3.71 -12.81
C PRO A 295 0.26 3.62 -13.70
N ILE A 296 0.47 3.29 -14.98
CA ILE A 296 -0.59 3.14 -15.97
C ILE A 296 -0.93 1.67 -16.12
N TYR A 297 -2.20 1.35 -16.01
CA TYR A 297 -2.68 0.00 -16.25
C TYR A 297 -3.71 -0.08 -17.37
N GLU A 298 -3.86 -1.27 -17.95
CA GLU A 298 -4.92 -1.63 -18.87
C GLU A 298 -5.50 -3.00 -18.54
N HIS A 299 -6.68 -3.29 -19.05
CA HIS A 299 -7.26 -4.62 -18.98
C HIS A 299 -6.98 -5.39 -20.26
N SER A 300 -6.28 -6.52 -20.13
CA SER A 300 -5.90 -7.38 -21.26
C SER A 300 -6.92 -8.48 -21.57
N ILE A 301 -7.92 -8.67 -20.71
CA ILE A 301 -8.93 -9.73 -20.83
C ILE A 301 -10.32 -9.10 -20.89
N PHE A 302 -10.93 -9.14 -22.07
CA PHE A 302 -12.22 -8.55 -22.37
C PHE A 302 -12.31 -7.08 -21.94
N LEU A 303 -13.29 -6.67 -21.12
CA LEU A 303 -13.46 -5.26 -20.71
C LEU A 303 -12.79 -4.93 -19.38
N PHE A 304 -12.93 -5.79 -18.38
CA PHE A 304 -12.59 -5.46 -16.99
C PHE A 304 -11.70 -6.50 -16.32
N GLY A 305 -11.01 -7.34 -17.09
CA GLY A 305 -10.20 -8.41 -16.54
C GLY A 305 -8.75 -8.37 -17.00
N GLY A 306 -7.88 -9.03 -16.21
CA GLY A 306 -6.48 -9.18 -16.57
C GLY A 306 -5.72 -7.86 -16.52
N THR A 307 -5.71 -7.19 -15.37
CA THR A 307 -4.99 -5.94 -15.14
C THR A 307 -3.49 -6.13 -15.40
N ARG A 308 -2.91 -5.25 -16.21
CA ARG A 308 -1.50 -5.25 -16.58
C ARG A 308 -0.95 -3.83 -16.59
N ILE A 309 0.22 -3.64 -16.03
CA ILE A 309 0.94 -2.37 -16.08
C ILE A 309 1.56 -2.20 -17.48
N THR A 310 1.47 -1.00 -18.02
CA THR A 310 2.00 -0.65 -19.36
C THR A 310 3.06 0.43 -19.32
N GLY A 311 3.16 1.16 -18.21
CA GLY A 311 4.11 2.24 -18.03
C GLY A 311 3.76 3.09 -16.81
N ALA A 312 4.33 4.27 -16.74
CA ALA A 312 4.03 5.27 -15.72
C ALA A 312 4.04 6.69 -16.31
N VAL A 313 3.37 7.62 -15.65
CA VAL A 313 3.56 9.06 -15.84
C VAL A 313 4.39 9.56 -14.67
N LEU A 314 5.48 10.23 -14.97
CA LEU A 314 6.32 10.94 -14.00
C LEU A 314 5.86 12.39 -13.94
N ILE A 315 5.59 12.90 -12.75
CA ILE A 315 5.06 14.24 -12.53
C ILE A 315 6.01 15.03 -11.64
N ASP A 316 6.51 16.15 -12.14
CA ASP A 316 7.21 17.14 -11.34
C ASP A 316 6.18 17.95 -10.54
N PRO A 317 6.11 17.80 -9.20
CA PRO A 317 5.08 18.44 -8.40
C PRO A 317 5.29 19.96 -8.24
N VAL A 318 6.46 20.48 -8.54
CA VAL A 318 6.76 21.91 -8.47
C VAL A 318 6.22 22.61 -9.70
N THR A 319 6.57 22.12 -10.88
CA THR A 319 6.23 22.76 -12.17
C THR A 319 4.94 22.24 -12.78
N GLY A 320 4.49 21.06 -12.39
CA GLY A 320 3.39 20.33 -13.02
C GLY A 320 3.76 19.69 -14.37
N ALA A 321 5.03 19.68 -14.75
CA ALA A 321 5.49 19.00 -15.96
C ALA A 321 5.30 17.48 -15.81
N MET A 322 4.87 16.83 -16.91
CA MET A 322 4.57 15.40 -16.91
C MET A 322 5.22 14.71 -18.09
N GLU A 323 5.75 13.52 -17.84
CA GLU A 323 6.36 12.67 -18.86
C GLU A 323 5.81 11.24 -18.77
N LYS A 324 5.22 10.75 -19.86
CA LYS A 324 4.72 9.37 -19.95
C LYS A 324 5.82 8.46 -20.48
N LYS A 325 6.12 7.39 -19.74
CA LYS A 325 7.11 6.37 -20.06
C LYS A 325 6.46 4.99 -20.18
N ALA A 326 6.93 4.18 -21.13
CA ALA A 326 6.66 2.75 -21.12
C ALA A 326 7.57 2.05 -20.10
N VAL A 327 7.18 0.89 -19.58
CA VAL A 327 7.96 0.18 -18.54
C VAL A 327 9.46 0.08 -18.84
N PRO A 328 9.92 -0.28 -20.07
CA PRO A 328 11.36 -0.38 -20.36
C PRO A 328 12.10 0.98 -20.35
N ASP A 329 11.37 2.09 -20.45
CA ASP A 329 11.91 3.44 -20.56
C ASP A 329 11.82 4.22 -19.24
N VAL A 330 11.30 3.59 -18.18
CA VAL A 330 11.21 4.18 -16.84
C VAL A 330 12.64 4.32 -16.28
N PRO A 331 13.02 5.50 -15.76
CA PRO A 331 14.34 5.71 -15.18
C PRO A 331 14.63 4.77 -13.99
N ASP A 332 15.91 4.49 -13.76
CA ASP A 332 16.36 3.56 -12.73
C ASP A 332 16.12 4.05 -11.29
N TRP A 333 15.91 5.36 -11.08
CA TRP A 333 15.56 5.92 -9.79
C TRP A 333 14.09 5.74 -9.39
N VAL A 334 13.22 5.31 -10.34
CA VAL A 334 11.82 4.99 -10.02
C VAL A 334 11.77 3.57 -9.48
N ASP A 335 11.27 3.41 -8.29
CA ASP A 335 11.23 2.12 -7.60
C ASP A 335 9.92 1.37 -7.81
N VAL A 336 8.78 2.07 -7.84
CA VAL A 336 7.47 1.43 -7.84
C VAL A 336 6.68 1.76 -9.11
N VAL A 337 6.61 0.81 -10.02
CA VAL A 337 5.75 0.82 -11.22
C VAL A 337 4.72 -0.31 -11.15
N TYR A 338 5.12 -1.46 -10.59
CA TYR A 338 4.26 -2.61 -10.34
C TYR A 338 3.93 -2.70 -8.86
N PRO A 339 2.74 -2.28 -8.42
CA PRO A 339 2.35 -2.34 -7.01
C PRO A 339 2.35 -3.78 -6.48
N GLY A 340 2.84 -3.97 -5.27
CA GLY A 340 2.99 -5.28 -4.67
C GLY A 340 1.69 -6.07 -4.53
N ASP A 341 0.58 -5.41 -4.23
CA ASP A 341 -0.75 -6.01 -4.18
C ASP A 341 -1.19 -6.57 -5.54
N LEU A 342 -0.94 -5.84 -6.62
CA LEU A 342 -1.22 -6.31 -7.99
C LEU A 342 -0.37 -7.54 -8.33
N ILE A 343 0.92 -7.54 -7.97
CA ILE A 343 1.82 -8.68 -8.18
C ILE A 343 1.28 -9.91 -7.44
N CYS A 344 0.87 -9.77 -6.19
CA CYS A 344 0.29 -10.85 -5.40
C CYS A 344 -0.99 -11.43 -6.04
N VAL A 345 -1.89 -10.57 -6.52
CA VAL A 345 -3.10 -10.99 -7.25
C VAL A 345 -2.75 -11.71 -8.55
N GLN A 346 -1.78 -11.20 -9.30
CA GLN A 346 -1.32 -11.83 -10.55
C GLN A 346 -0.65 -13.18 -10.29
N TYR A 347 0.16 -13.29 -9.22
CA TYR A 347 0.75 -14.56 -8.82
C TYR A 347 -0.30 -15.58 -8.40
N ASN A 348 -1.31 -15.19 -7.64
CA ASN A 348 -2.42 -16.08 -7.29
C ASN A 348 -3.16 -16.59 -8.54
N ASN A 349 -3.36 -15.74 -9.55
CA ASN A 349 -3.92 -16.17 -10.83
C ASN A 349 -2.99 -17.15 -11.57
N TYR A 350 -1.69 -16.86 -11.61
CA TYR A 350 -0.68 -17.76 -12.16
C TYR A 350 -0.71 -19.11 -11.46
N ALA A 351 -0.60 -19.14 -10.14
CA ALA A 351 -0.43 -20.35 -9.36
C ALA A 351 -1.68 -21.24 -9.27
N GLN A 352 -2.88 -20.65 -9.38
CA GLN A 352 -4.13 -21.41 -9.27
C GLN A 352 -4.72 -21.81 -10.62
N LEU A 353 -4.52 -21.01 -11.68
CA LEU A 353 -5.28 -21.17 -12.93
C LEU A 353 -4.53 -21.92 -14.05
N GLN A 354 -3.27 -22.35 -13.83
CA GLN A 354 -2.49 -23.07 -14.85
C GLN A 354 -3.20 -24.32 -15.40
N LYS A 355 -3.92 -25.06 -14.55
CA LYS A 355 -4.68 -26.24 -14.93
C LYS A 355 -6.16 -25.94 -15.19
N GLY A 356 -6.50 -24.65 -15.37
CA GLY A 356 -7.83 -24.16 -15.70
C GLY A 356 -8.73 -23.92 -14.48
N PHE A 357 -9.85 -23.23 -14.74
CA PHE A 357 -10.77 -22.77 -13.71
C PHE A 357 -11.32 -23.89 -12.83
N TRP A 358 -11.76 -24.99 -13.43
CA TRP A 358 -12.37 -26.09 -12.65
C TRP A 358 -11.38 -26.77 -11.71
N ASN A 359 -10.08 -26.82 -12.09
CA ASN A 359 -9.07 -27.31 -11.18
C ASN A 359 -8.88 -26.36 -9.99
N SER A 360 -8.91 -25.05 -10.20
CA SER A 360 -8.72 -24.08 -9.08
C SER A 360 -9.86 -24.10 -8.06
N VAL A 361 -11.08 -24.53 -8.47
CA VAL A 361 -12.25 -24.56 -7.59
C VAL A 361 -12.47 -25.94 -6.96
N ILE A 362 -12.33 -27.02 -7.73
CA ILE A 362 -12.72 -28.37 -7.30
C ILE A 362 -11.51 -29.25 -7.02
N GLY A 363 -10.60 -29.40 -7.99
CA GLY A 363 -9.49 -30.33 -7.90
C GLY A 363 -8.32 -29.83 -7.07
N GLN A 364 -8.02 -28.55 -7.17
CA GLN A 364 -6.95 -27.81 -6.51
C GLN A 364 -5.55 -28.46 -6.63
N ILE A 365 -5.37 -29.32 -7.64
CA ILE A 365 -4.13 -30.07 -7.83
C ILE A 365 -3.00 -29.12 -8.26
N GLY A 366 -2.01 -28.93 -7.37
CA GLY A 366 -0.87 -28.05 -7.58
C GLY A 366 -1.23 -26.56 -7.47
N CYS A 367 -2.41 -26.22 -6.97
CA CYS A 367 -2.79 -24.85 -6.69
C CYS A 367 -2.03 -24.32 -5.45
N ARG A 368 -1.52 -23.12 -5.60
CA ARG A 368 -0.77 -22.39 -4.56
C ARG A 368 -1.29 -20.96 -4.47
N ARG A 369 -1.05 -20.31 -3.33
CA ARG A 369 -1.38 -18.89 -3.13
C ARG A 369 -0.29 -18.23 -2.30
N VAL A 370 -0.21 -16.92 -2.35
CA VAL A 370 0.60 -16.12 -1.41
C VAL A 370 0.03 -16.25 0.00
N THR A 371 0.88 -16.09 1.00
CA THR A 371 0.46 -16.13 2.42
C THR A 371 -0.41 -14.91 2.75
N THR A 372 -1.37 -15.12 3.63
CA THR A 372 -2.25 -14.07 4.18
C THR A 372 -2.47 -14.36 5.66
N ARG A 373 -2.71 -13.33 6.46
CA ARG A 373 -3.00 -13.50 7.89
C ARG A 373 -4.31 -14.28 8.08
N GLN A 374 -4.24 -15.41 8.75
CA GLN A 374 -5.41 -16.25 9.02
C GLN A 374 -6.43 -15.54 9.91
N GLY A 375 -7.72 -15.63 9.55
CA GLY A 375 -8.82 -15.06 10.32
C GLY A 375 -8.89 -13.53 10.34
N SER A 376 -8.20 -12.86 9.43
CA SER A 376 -8.31 -11.42 9.22
C SER A 376 -9.32 -11.08 8.12
N ASP A 377 -9.84 -9.86 8.13
CA ASP A 377 -10.68 -9.35 7.03
C ASP A 377 -9.90 -9.38 5.69
N GLN A 378 -8.59 -9.29 5.75
CA GLN A 378 -7.69 -9.42 4.59
C GLN A 378 -7.74 -10.81 3.94
N GLU A 379 -7.96 -11.88 4.71
CA GLU A 379 -8.12 -13.23 4.14
C GLU A 379 -9.39 -13.32 3.28
N GLU A 380 -10.50 -12.70 3.73
CA GLU A 380 -11.76 -12.67 2.96
C GLU A 380 -11.62 -11.79 1.70
N GLU A 381 -10.87 -10.70 1.77
CA GLU A 381 -10.62 -9.79 0.64
C GLU A 381 -9.53 -10.30 -0.30
N GLY A 382 -8.76 -11.32 0.11
CA GLY A 382 -7.64 -11.87 -0.67
C GLY A 382 -6.42 -10.95 -0.75
N ILE A 383 -6.30 -10.00 0.19
CA ILE A 383 -5.17 -9.09 0.31
C ILE A 383 -3.99 -9.87 0.89
N ALA A 384 -2.85 -9.78 0.26
CA ALA A 384 -1.61 -10.41 0.69
C ALA A 384 -0.76 -9.44 1.52
N ASP A 385 -0.12 -9.97 2.55
CA ASP A 385 0.97 -9.26 3.22
C ASP A 385 2.28 -9.57 2.49
N PHE A 386 3.14 -8.58 2.34
CA PHE A 386 4.46 -8.73 1.73
C PHE A 386 5.48 -7.81 2.39
N GLY A 387 6.74 -8.20 2.31
CA GLY A 387 7.86 -7.40 2.77
C GLY A 387 8.66 -6.83 1.62
N TYR A 388 9.58 -5.92 1.94
CA TYR A 388 10.43 -5.24 0.98
C TYR A 388 11.90 -5.65 1.18
N ILE A 389 12.61 -5.77 0.07
CA ILE A 389 14.03 -6.06 0.01
C ILE A 389 14.66 -5.09 -1.00
N ALA A 390 15.73 -4.39 -0.60
CA ALA A 390 16.58 -3.68 -1.54
C ALA A 390 17.58 -4.66 -2.15
N LYS A 391 17.55 -4.81 -3.47
CA LYS A 391 18.44 -5.69 -4.23
C LYS A 391 18.75 -5.10 -5.59
N GLU A 392 20.03 -5.09 -5.98
CA GLU A 392 20.47 -4.65 -7.32
C GLU A 392 20.01 -3.22 -7.68
N SER A 393 20.05 -2.32 -6.70
CA SER A 393 19.58 -0.94 -6.79
C SER A 393 18.07 -0.75 -6.99
N ASP A 394 17.27 -1.80 -6.88
CA ASP A 394 15.81 -1.78 -6.98
C ASP A 394 15.14 -2.23 -5.68
N ILE A 395 13.87 -1.88 -5.53
CA ILE A 395 13.01 -2.44 -4.50
C ILE A 395 12.31 -3.69 -5.04
N TRP A 396 12.44 -4.76 -4.29
CA TRP A 396 11.77 -6.02 -4.52
C TRP A 396 10.78 -6.28 -3.40
N ILE A 397 9.58 -6.73 -3.72
CA ILE A 397 8.70 -7.35 -2.74
C ILE A 397 9.02 -8.84 -2.61
N TYR A 398 8.74 -9.38 -1.44
CA TYR A 398 8.69 -10.83 -1.23
C TYR A 398 7.48 -11.20 -0.37
N THR A 399 6.97 -12.39 -0.58
CA THR A 399 5.95 -13.01 0.26
C THR A 399 6.04 -14.52 0.16
N GLY A 400 5.66 -15.21 1.24
CA GLY A 400 5.57 -16.66 1.25
C GLY A 400 4.50 -17.19 0.33
N VAL A 401 4.66 -18.42 -0.07
CA VAL A 401 3.70 -19.17 -0.89
C VAL A 401 3.31 -20.43 -0.15
N THR A 402 2.01 -20.62 0.03
CA THR A 402 1.43 -21.78 0.71
C THR A 402 0.46 -22.54 -0.20
N SER A 403 -0.03 -23.67 0.26
CA SER A 403 -1.13 -24.38 -0.40
C SER A 403 -2.43 -23.58 -0.30
N VAL A 404 -3.38 -23.82 -1.20
CA VAL A 404 -4.70 -23.16 -1.14
C VAL A 404 -5.52 -23.56 0.10
N ASN A 405 -5.13 -24.61 0.82
CA ASN A 405 -5.82 -25.07 2.03
C ASN A 405 -5.43 -24.30 3.30
N GLY A 406 -4.52 -23.32 3.19
CA GLY A 406 -4.19 -22.43 4.31
C GLY A 406 -3.36 -23.10 5.40
N ASP A 407 -2.36 -23.92 5.01
CA ASP A 407 -1.41 -24.49 5.96
C ASP A 407 -0.48 -23.37 6.50
N SER A 408 -0.12 -23.43 7.77
CA SER A 408 0.85 -22.55 8.41
C SER A 408 2.29 -22.83 7.96
N SER A 409 2.46 -23.34 6.75
CA SER A 409 3.74 -23.74 6.18
C SER A 409 3.89 -23.20 4.78
N ASN A 410 5.02 -22.58 4.52
CA ASN A 410 5.44 -22.16 3.19
C ASN A 410 5.99 -23.34 2.39
N ILE A 411 5.70 -23.35 1.10
CA ILE A 411 6.31 -24.25 0.11
C ILE A 411 7.35 -23.53 -0.76
N GLY A 412 7.47 -22.23 -0.59
CA GLY A 412 8.40 -21.36 -1.27
C GLY A 412 8.07 -19.90 -1.04
N PHE A 413 8.77 -19.04 -1.75
CA PHE A 413 8.58 -17.60 -1.75
C PHE A 413 8.49 -17.08 -3.17
N ILE A 414 7.83 -15.95 -3.35
CA ILE A 414 8.02 -15.11 -4.53
C ILE A 414 8.84 -13.89 -4.14
N MET A 415 9.68 -13.48 -5.07
CA MET A 415 10.34 -12.18 -5.08
C MET A 415 10.00 -11.49 -6.40
N SER A 416 9.62 -10.23 -6.35
CA SER A 416 9.26 -9.47 -7.55
C SER A 416 9.82 -8.07 -7.47
N ASN A 417 10.47 -7.65 -8.55
CA ASN A 417 10.98 -6.30 -8.74
C ASN A 417 9.82 -5.36 -9.06
N GLU A 418 9.61 -4.32 -8.25
CA GLU A 418 8.48 -3.40 -8.41
C GLU A 418 8.66 -2.42 -9.58
N ARG A 419 9.88 -2.20 -10.09
CA ARG A 419 10.11 -1.37 -11.27
C ARG A 419 9.87 -2.13 -12.57
N THR A 420 10.41 -3.34 -12.69
CA THR A 420 10.43 -4.11 -13.96
C THR A 420 9.32 -5.15 -14.06
N GLY A 421 8.73 -5.58 -12.94
CA GLY A 421 7.78 -6.69 -12.86
C GLY A 421 8.44 -8.08 -12.97
N GLU A 422 9.78 -8.17 -12.95
CA GLU A 422 10.47 -9.46 -12.92
C GLU A 422 10.08 -10.21 -11.65
N THR A 423 9.60 -11.44 -11.82
CA THR A 423 9.10 -12.26 -10.70
C THR A 423 9.79 -13.61 -10.69
N ARG A 424 10.33 -14.00 -9.53
CA ARG A 424 10.98 -15.30 -9.30
C ARG A 424 10.23 -16.08 -8.23
N TYR A 425 10.06 -17.39 -8.44
CA TYR A 425 9.57 -18.31 -7.43
C TYR A 425 10.75 -19.12 -6.89
N ILE A 426 10.97 -19.06 -5.59
CA ILE A 426 12.08 -19.73 -4.90
C ILE A 426 11.50 -20.85 -4.04
N PRO A 427 11.76 -22.12 -4.37
CA PRO A 427 11.33 -23.25 -3.55
C PRO A 427 12.06 -23.21 -2.20
N CYS A 428 11.32 -23.10 -1.11
CA CYS A 428 11.86 -23.12 0.25
C CYS A 428 10.74 -23.52 1.20
N SER A 429 10.81 -24.71 1.76
CA SER A 429 9.78 -25.20 2.69
C SER A 429 10.10 -24.75 4.10
N GLY A 430 9.11 -24.28 4.83
CA GLY A 430 9.31 -23.85 6.20
C GLY A 430 8.07 -23.22 6.81
N ALA A 431 8.24 -22.47 7.89
CA ALA A 431 7.18 -21.69 8.50
C ALA A 431 6.80 -20.50 7.63
N ASP A 432 5.53 -20.12 7.66
CA ASP A 432 5.10 -18.85 7.10
C ASP A 432 5.54 -17.67 7.99
N GLU A 433 5.42 -16.47 7.46
CA GLU A 433 5.81 -15.24 8.14
C GLU A 433 5.08 -15.05 9.47
N PHE A 434 3.80 -15.41 9.52
CA PHE A 434 2.96 -15.25 10.72
C PHE A 434 3.30 -16.26 11.81
N SER A 435 3.68 -17.48 11.43
CA SER A 435 4.21 -18.50 12.35
C SER A 435 5.55 -18.06 12.94
N ALA A 436 6.42 -17.46 12.12
CA ALA A 436 7.70 -16.91 12.57
C ALA A 436 7.48 -15.71 13.51
N MET A 437 6.54 -14.81 13.20
CA MET A 437 6.16 -13.70 14.09
C MET A 437 5.67 -14.22 15.45
N SER A 438 4.80 -15.22 15.43
CA SER A 438 4.26 -15.84 16.66
C SER A 438 5.35 -16.53 17.48
N ALA A 439 6.32 -17.16 16.82
CA ALA A 439 7.47 -17.77 17.50
C ALA A 439 8.34 -16.70 18.19
N ALA A 440 8.64 -15.59 17.50
CA ALA A 440 9.40 -14.48 18.06
C ALA A 440 8.69 -13.80 19.24
N GLU A 441 7.37 -13.60 19.14
CA GLU A 441 6.54 -13.06 20.23
C GLU A 441 6.50 -14.01 21.44
N GLY A 442 6.50 -15.32 21.18
CA GLY A 442 6.54 -16.36 22.22
C GLY A 442 7.76 -16.27 23.10
N GLU A 443 8.94 -15.98 22.53
CA GLU A 443 10.21 -15.85 23.28
C GLU A 443 10.27 -14.62 24.20
N VAL A 444 9.41 -13.61 23.97
CA VAL A 444 9.35 -12.38 24.76
C VAL A 444 7.96 -12.14 25.33
N GLN A 445 7.20 -13.21 25.58
CA GLN A 445 5.78 -13.15 25.97
C GLN A 445 5.53 -12.29 27.21
N GLU A 446 6.46 -12.30 28.18
CA GLU A 446 6.37 -11.49 29.40
C GLU A 446 6.44 -9.97 29.12
N LYS A 447 7.05 -9.56 28.01
CA LYS A 447 7.20 -8.16 27.59
C LYS A 447 6.01 -7.66 26.76
N ARG A 448 5.18 -8.56 26.23
CA ARG A 448 4.02 -8.29 25.36
C ARG A 448 4.38 -7.44 24.13
N TYR A 449 5.53 -7.71 23.56
CA TYR A 449 5.93 -7.06 22.32
C TYR A 449 5.25 -7.73 21.13
N GLN A 450 5.03 -6.94 20.09
CA GLN A 450 4.44 -7.38 18.83
C GLN A 450 5.50 -7.38 17.73
N ALA A 451 5.56 -8.46 16.96
CA ALA A 451 6.47 -8.57 15.83
C ALA A 451 5.97 -7.74 14.64
N SER A 452 6.90 -7.08 13.94
CA SER A 452 6.64 -6.55 12.60
C SER A 452 6.61 -7.69 11.58
N PHE A 453 6.06 -7.43 10.39
CA PHE A 453 6.26 -8.34 9.28
C PHE A 453 7.76 -8.54 9.05
N PRO A 454 8.25 -9.79 8.93
CA PRO A 454 9.67 -10.08 8.89
C PRO A 454 10.32 -9.70 7.56
N SER A 455 11.60 -9.42 7.53
CA SER A 455 12.43 -9.42 6.33
C SER A 455 13.06 -10.79 6.12
N LEU A 456 13.00 -11.30 4.90
CA LEU A 456 13.59 -12.58 4.51
C LEU A 456 15.02 -12.36 4.03
N ILE A 457 15.97 -13.03 4.67
CA ILE A 457 17.40 -12.94 4.36
C ILE A 457 18.03 -14.32 4.37
N GLN A 458 19.25 -14.40 3.87
CA GLN A 458 20.10 -15.57 3.98
C GLN A 458 21.23 -15.32 5.00
N MET A 459 21.38 -16.22 5.96
CA MET A 459 22.50 -16.22 6.91
C MET A 459 23.29 -17.52 6.74
N ASP A 460 24.52 -17.41 6.23
CA ASP A 460 25.42 -18.57 6.02
C ASP A 460 24.75 -19.70 5.22
N GLY A 461 23.97 -19.35 4.19
CA GLY A 461 23.23 -20.30 3.35
C GLY A 461 21.87 -20.74 3.91
N ILE A 462 21.45 -20.22 5.08
CA ILE A 462 20.22 -20.62 5.76
C ILE A 462 19.19 -19.50 5.61
N PRO A 463 18.03 -19.76 4.98
CA PRO A 463 16.93 -18.82 4.95
C PRO A 463 16.45 -18.45 6.36
N THR A 464 16.39 -17.16 6.65
CA THR A 464 16.14 -16.64 7.99
C THR A 464 15.21 -15.44 7.91
N TYR A 465 14.21 -15.40 8.76
CA TYR A 465 13.42 -14.21 9.01
C TYR A 465 14.10 -13.32 10.04
N ILE A 466 14.21 -12.04 9.76
CA ILE A 466 14.61 -11.03 10.73
C ILE A 466 13.51 -9.99 10.88
N MET A 467 13.18 -9.59 12.11
CA MET A 467 12.09 -8.69 12.41
C MET A 467 12.36 -7.85 13.65
N VAL A 468 11.61 -6.78 13.79
CA VAL A 468 11.60 -5.97 15.01
C VAL A 468 10.43 -6.37 15.91
N LEU A 469 10.67 -6.26 17.22
CA LEU A 469 9.67 -6.44 18.27
C LEU A 469 9.36 -5.09 18.89
N LYS A 470 8.07 -4.68 18.83
CA LYS A 470 7.57 -3.35 19.21
C LYS A 470 6.74 -3.43 20.48
N ASP A 471 6.80 -2.39 21.28
CA ASP A 471 5.87 -2.22 22.41
C ASP A 471 4.47 -1.77 21.92
N ASN A 472 3.52 -1.68 22.84
CA ASN A 472 2.15 -1.23 22.55
C ASN A 472 2.06 0.23 22.03
N ALA A 473 3.14 1.00 22.15
CA ALA A 473 3.24 2.34 21.58
C ALA A 473 3.84 2.33 20.15
N GLY A 474 4.14 1.14 19.60
CA GLY A 474 4.73 0.97 18.28
C GLY A 474 6.24 1.25 18.21
N LEU A 475 6.91 1.42 19.35
CA LEU A 475 8.34 1.67 19.40
C LEU A 475 9.13 0.37 19.37
N VAL A 476 10.16 0.31 18.53
CA VAL A 476 11.07 -0.82 18.44
C VAL A 476 11.83 -0.99 19.76
N LYS A 477 11.80 -2.20 20.32
CA LYS A 477 12.46 -2.56 21.58
C LYS A 477 13.49 -3.67 21.44
N MET A 478 13.24 -4.60 20.53
CA MET A 478 14.12 -5.74 20.30
C MET A 478 14.08 -6.15 18.82
N TYR A 479 15.03 -7.00 18.48
CA TYR A 479 15.13 -7.69 17.19
C TYR A 479 14.98 -9.18 17.40
N ALA A 480 14.42 -9.90 16.44
CA ALA A 480 14.33 -11.35 16.43
C ALA A 480 14.79 -11.91 15.10
N CYS A 481 15.55 -13.02 15.16
CA CYS A 481 15.90 -13.85 14.02
C CYS A 481 15.24 -15.21 14.21
N VAL A 482 14.55 -15.71 13.19
CA VAL A 482 13.81 -16.98 13.20
C VAL A 482 14.20 -17.80 11.99
N ASN A 483 14.55 -19.05 12.20
CA ASN A 483 14.89 -19.98 11.10
C ASN A 483 13.62 -20.31 10.29
N VAL A 484 13.70 -20.21 8.96
CA VAL A 484 12.55 -20.50 8.09
C VAL A 484 12.13 -21.96 8.16
N GLU A 485 13.10 -22.89 8.10
CA GLU A 485 12.80 -24.33 8.11
C GLU A 485 12.43 -24.84 9.50
N GLN A 486 13.04 -24.27 10.53
CA GLN A 486 12.87 -24.67 11.94
C GLN A 486 12.51 -23.46 12.79
N TYR A 487 11.25 -23.03 12.76
CA TYR A 487 10.78 -21.81 13.42
C TYR A 487 10.91 -21.80 14.95
N ASN A 488 11.25 -22.94 15.56
CA ASN A 488 11.61 -23.03 16.97
C ASN A 488 13.04 -22.57 17.26
N ILE A 489 13.87 -22.35 16.23
CA ILE A 489 15.20 -21.75 16.37
C ILE A 489 15.02 -20.24 16.28
N VAL A 490 14.94 -19.60 17.44
CA VAL A 490 14.71 -18.17 17.60
C VAL A 490 15.82 -17.56 18.45
N ALA A 491 16.35 -16.43 18.01
CA ALA A 491 17.26 -15.60 18.80
C ALA A 491 16.69 -14.18 18.91
N THR A 492 16.77 -13.60 20.10
CA THR A 492 16.29 -12.22 20.35
C THR A 492 17.36 -11.37 21.02
N SER A 493 17.40 -10.08 20.69
CA SER A 493 18.29 -9.13 21.35
C SER A 493 17.77 -7.69 21.22
N ALA A 494 18.21 -6.81 22.14
CA ALA A 494 17.93 -5.39 22.05
C ALA A 494 18.65 -4.69 20.89
N ARG A 495 19.68 -5.31 20.30
CA ARG A 495 20.41 -4.79 19.14
C ARG A 495 20.41 -5.81 18.00
N GLN A 496 20.30 -5.30 16.78
CA GLN A 496 20.27 -6.14 15.57
C GLN A 496 21.55 -6.99 15.43
N ALA A 497 22.72 -6.40 15.55
CA ALA A 497 23.99 -7.10 15.42
C ALA A 497 24.15 -8.24 16.45
N ASP A 498 23.73 -7.99 17.70
CA ASP A 498 23.77 -9.02 18.76
C ASP A 498 22.74 -10.12 18.49
N CYS A 499 21.57 -9.79 17.93
CA CYS A 499 20.57 -10.77 17.54
C CYS A 499 21.10 -11.71 16.45
N VAL A 500 21.70 -11.15 15.41
CA VAL A 500 22.34 -11.92 14.32
C VAL A 500 23.46 -12.81 14.84
N ALA A 501 24.34 -12.29 15.72
CA ALA A 501 25.42 -13.06 16.31
C ALA A 501 24.93 -14.24 17.17
N LYS A 502 23.91 -13.98 18.01
CA LYS A 502 23.25 -15.01 18.82
C LYS A 502 22.58 -16.08 17.96
N TYR A 503 21.90 -15.67 16.89
CA TYR A 503 21.28 -16.60 15.97
C TYR A 503 22.33 -17.50 15.28
N LYS A 504 23.42 -16.95 14.76
CA LYS A 504 24.52 -17.72 14.16
C LYS A 504 25.09 -18.71 15.14
N ALA A 505 25.36 -18.29 16.38
CA ALA A 505 25.88 -19.19 17.44
C ALA A 505 24.85 -20.28 17.82
N LEU A 506 23.57 -19.98 17.83
CA LEU A 506 22.49 -20.93 18.11
C LEU A 506 22.38 -21.99 17.00
N VAL A 507 22.43 -21.59 15.75
CA VAL A 507 22.41 -22.50 14.59
C VAL A 507 23.66 -23.37 14.53
N ALA A 508 24.82 -22.82 14.89
CA ALA A 508 26.07 -23.58 15.01
C ALA A 508 26.08 -24.58 16.19
N GLY A 509 25.15 -24.46 17.14
CA GLY A 509 25.09 -25.28 18.34
C GLY A 509 26.03 -24.84 19.46
N ASP A 510 26.62 -23.64 19.36
CA ASP A 510 27.54 -23.08 20.33
C ASP A 510 26.85 -22.58 21.60
N ILE A 511 25.56 -22.24 21.48
CA ILE A 511 24.72 -21.77 22.58
C ILE A 511 23.34 -22.46 22.56
N THR A 512 22.64 -22.42 23.69
CA THR A 512 21.26 -22.93 23.80
C THR A 512 20.24 -21.83 23.49
N GLY A 513 18.97 -22.23 23.25
CA GLY A 513 17.85 -21.27 23.04
C GLY A 513 17.71 -20.29 24.20
N ASP A 514 17.79 -20.75 25.45
CA ASP A 514 17.72 -19.89 26.64
C ASP A 514 18.82 -18.83 26.65
N GLN A 515 20.02 -19.17 26.19
CA GLN A 515 21.15 -18.22 26.07
C GLN A 515 20.92 -17.23 24.93
N ALA A 516 20.38 -17.70 23.80
CA ALA A 516 20.06 -16.84 22.65
C ALA A 516 19.00 -15.78 22.98
N ASN A 517 18.08 -16.11 23.88
CA ASN A 517 16.96 -15.25 24.26
C ASN A 517 17.16 -14.52 25.60
N SER A 518 18.30 -14.75 26.26
CA SER A 518 18.67 -14.01 27.48
C SER A 518 19.05 -12.55 27.17
N GLU A 519 18.78 -11.63 28.11
CA GLU A 519 19.26 -10.24 28.03
C GLU A 519 20.77 -10.12 28.21
N THR A 520 21.40 -11.18 28.70
CA THR A 520 22.83 -11.21 28.93
C THR A 520 23.58 -11.26 27.60
N ALA A 521 24.62 -10.45 27.45
CA ALA A 521 25.56 -10.60 26.35
C ALA A 521 26.14 -12.01 26.31
N LEU A 522 26.43 -12.51 25.12
CA LEU A 522 27.06 -13.84 24.98
C LEU A 522 28.26 -13.99 25.93
N PRO A 523 28.42 -15.15 26.62
CA PRO A 523 29.60 -15.40 27.42
C PRO A 523 30.85 -15.30 26.52
N GLY A 524 31.62 -14.26 26.70
CA GLY A 524 32.81 -13.98 25.90
C GLY A 524 32.78 -12.70 25.10
N GLY A 525 31.62 -11.99 25.07
CA GLY A 525 31.51 -10.57 24.65
C GLY A 525 31.96 -10.22 23.23
N SER A 526 32.40 -11.16 22.42
CA SER A 526 32.87 -10.90 21.08
C SER A 526 32.03 -11.66 20.06
N ILE A 527 31.40 -10.91 19.12
CA ILE A 527 31.09 -11.46 17.80
C ILE A 527 32.40 -12.11 17.33
N PRO A 528 32.40 -13.34 16.80
CA PRO A 528 33.56 -13.85 16.09
C PRO A 528 33.75 -12.97 14.86
N VAL A 529 34.50 -11.91 14.99
CA VAL A 529 34.98 -11.14 13.84
C VAL A 529 35.94 -12.07 13.13
N ASP A 530 35.69 -12.36 11.87
CA ASP A 530 36.67 -13.10 11.07
C ASP A 530 37.96 -12.27 11.00
N THR A 531 38.90 -12.62 11.87
CA THR A 531 40.20 -11.98 11.96
C THR A 531 41.24 -12.66 11.09
N SER A 532 40.85 -13.57 10.20
CA SER A 532 41.78 -14.31 9.32
C SER A 532 42.58 -13.38 8.39
N SER A 533 42.01 -12.23 8.05
CA SER A 533 42.68 -11.18 7.25
C SER A 533 43.34 -10.07 8.08
N TRP A 534 43.22 -10.12 9.42
CA TRP A 534 43.71 -9.06 10.28
C TRP A 534 45.20 -9.22 10.59
N GLU A 535 45.90 -8.08 10.57
CA GLU A 535 47.33 -8.07 10.89
C GLU A 535 47.58 -7.97 12.40
N LYS A 536 48.53 -8.73 12.90
CA LYS A 536 48.99 -8.59 14.27
C LYS A 536 49.94 -7.39 14.37
N LYS A 537 49.55 -6.38 15.17
CA LYS A 537 50.30 -5.14 15.34
C LYS A 537 50.51 -4.81 16.81
N THR A 538 51.63 -4.18 17.11
CA THR A 538 51.90 -3.63 18.43
C THR A 538 51.63 -2.13 18.38
N LEU A 539 50.61 -1.68 19.12
CA LEU A 539 50.19 -0.28 19.18
C LEU A 539 50.72 0.35 20.48
N LYS A 540 51.31 1.52 20.37
CA LYS A 540 51.57 2.38 21.52
C LYS A 540 50.40 3.34 21.70
N ILE A 541 49.80 3.36 22.87
CA ILE A 541 48.66 4.24 23.18
C ILE A 541 49.22 5.66 23.39
N SER A 542 49.10 6.47 22.37
CA SER A 542 49.48 7.92 22.50
C SER A 542 48.34 8.74 23.08
N ARG A 543 47.10 8.39 22.76
CA ARG A 543 45.89 8.92 23.36
C ARG A 543 44.77 7.87 23.33
N MET A 544 43.98 7.84 24.37
CA MET A 544 42.82 6.96 24.49
C MET A 544 41.58 7.73 24.89
N VAL A 545 40.49 7.52 24.17
CA VAL A 545 39.19 8.16 24.42
C VAL A 545 38.11 7.11 24.49
N ARG A 546 37.20 7.23 25.47
CA ARG A 546 36.00 6.40 25.58
C ARG A 546 34.83 7.23 25.14
N LEU A 547 34.05 6.74 24.18
CA LEU A 547 32.83 7.37 23.69
C LEU A 547 31.68 6.39 23.77
N ASP A 548 30.55 6.85 24.27
CA ASP A 548 29.31 6.09 24.23
C ASP A 548 28.56 6.48 22.95
N VAL A 549 28.42 5.52 22.07
CA VAL A 549 27.66 5.64 20.83
C VAL A 549 26.52 4.64 20.89
N ASP A 550 25.30 5.11 20.85
CA ASP A 550 24.08 4.28 20.89
C ASP A 550 24.03 3.26 22.04
N GLY A 551 24.45 3.69 23.23
CA GLY A 551 24.50 2.84 24.43
C GLY A 551 25.61 1.81 24.44
N THR A 552 26.55 1.87 23.51
CA THR A 552 27.78 1.06 23.48
C THR A 552 28.99 1.94 23.73
N THR A 553 29.80 1.56 24.71
CA THR A 553 31.06 2.24 24.97
C THR A 553 32.14 1.72 23.99
N TYR A 554 32.63 2.62 23.16
CA TYR A 554 33.76 2.37 22.28
C TYR A 554 35.06 2.94 22.88
N LEU A 555 36.14 2.23 22.66
CA LEU A 555 37.48 2.67 22.99
C LEU A 555 38.18 3.08 21.70
N TYR A 556 38.57 4.33 21.62
CA TYR A 556 39.36 4.88 20.53
C TYR A 556 40.80 5.06 20.97
N ILE A 557 41.73 4.49 20.21
CA ILE A 557 43.16 4.58 20.47
C ILE A 557 43.85 5.29 19.30
N TRP A 558 44.51 6.38 19.60
CA TRP A 558 45.41 7.02 18.65
C TRP A 558 46.86 6.59 18.89
N ASP A 559 47.53 6.12 17.83
CA ASP A 559 48.90 5.58 17.91
C ASP A 559 50.00 6.69 17.89
N GLY A 560 49.60 7.97 17.81
CA GLY A 560 50.52 9.12 17.74
C GLY A 560 50.96 9.47 16.33
N HIS A 561 50.43 8.79 15.30
CA HIS A 561 50.68 9.02 13.88
C HIS A 561 49.36 9.38 13.17
N ASP A 562 49.06 8.76 12.06
CA ASP A 562 47.93 9.14 11.21
C ASP A 562 46.68 8.30 11.42
N ARG A 563 46.67 7.37 12.38
CA ARG A 563 45.53 6.42 12.52
C ARG A 563 44.93 6.42 13.90
N VAL A 564 43.63 6.32 13.92
CA VAL A 564 42.79 6.07 15.08
C VAL A 564 42.18 4.67 14.93
N TYR A 565 42.38 3.84 15.91
CA TYR A 565 41.82 2.50 15.99
C TYR A 565 40.68 2.49 16.97
N HIS A 566 39.62 1.75 16.70
CA HIS A 566 38.49 1.66 17.62
C HIS A 566 38.04 0.21 17.85
N ALA A 567 37.53 -0.04 19.04
CA ALA A 567 36.91 -1.30 19.42
C ALA A 567 35.83 -1.06 20.46
N ARG A 568 34.85 -1.94 20.54
CA ARG A 568 33.92 -1.89 21.66
C ARG A 568 34.66 -2.24 22.94
N LEU A 569 34.44 -1.48 24.00
CA LEU A 569 35.14 -1.71 25.26
C LEU A 569 34.94 -3.14 25.81
N VAL A 570 33.75 -3.71 25.57
CA VAL A 570 33.42 -5.08 26.01
C VAL A 570 34.31 -6.15 25.33
N ASP A 571 34.74 -5.91 24.07
CA ASP A 571 35.58 -6.85 23.32
C ASP A 571 37.07 -6.75 23.70
N VAL A 572 37.43 -5.64 24.34
CA VAL A 572 38.80 -5.34 24.77
C VAL A 572 38.84 -4.91 26.24
N ILE A 573 38.07 -5.56 27.08
CA ILE A 573 37.83 -5.17 28.48
C ILE A 573 39.12 -5.01 29.29
N ASP A 574 40.15 -5.76 28.95
CA ASP A 574 41.48 -5.66 29.60
C ASP A 574 42.12 -4.28 29.41
N LEU A 575 41.72 -3.55 28.36
CA LEU A 575 42.14 -2.17 28.13
C LEU A 575 41.37 -1.14 28.93
N ALA A 576 40.36 -1.55 29.72
CA ALA A 576 39.67 -0.64 30.61
C ALA A 576 40.58 0.07 31.62
N PHE A 577 41.72 -0.57 31.93
CA PHE A 577 42.74 -0.10 32.88
C PHE A 577 44.02 0.38 32.20
N ALA A 578 44.09 0.34 30.86
CA ALA A 578 45.25 0.84 30.12
C ALA A 578 45.36 2.35 30.21
N SER A 579 46.59 2.84 30.15
CA SER A 579 46.93 4.26 30.24
C SER A 579 47.69 4.74 29.00
N GLU A 580 47.70 6.04 28.76
CA GLU A 580 48.54 6.65 27.73
C GLU A 580 50.00 6.30 28.00
N GLY A 581 50.70 5.87 26.98
CA GLY A 581 52.09 5.39 27.05
C GLY A 581 52.24 3.87 27.05
N ASP A 582 51.16 3.13 27.37
CA ASP A 582 51.17 1.66 27.35
C ASP A 582 51.31 1.10 25.94
N THR A 583 51.79 -0.11 25.83
CA THR A 583 51.97 -0.82 24.55
C THR A 583 51.13 -2.08 24.56
N VAL A 584 50.27 -2.24 23.58
CA VAL A 584 49.34 -3.36 23.48
C VAL A 584 49.49 -4.10 22.17
N SER A 585 49.37 -5.42 22.22
CA SER A 585 49.40 -6.27 21.03
C SER A 585 47.97 -6.52 20.56
N VAL A 586 47.67 -6.12 19.34
CA VAL A 586 46.33 -6.19 18.76
C VAL A 586 46.35 -6.91 17.42
N LEU A 587 45.17 -7.45 17.03
CA LEU A 587 44.84 -7.81 15.68
C LEU A 587 44.01 -6.65 15.13
N THR A 588 44.28 -6.19 13.92
CA THR A 588 43.59 -5.04 13.32
C THR A 588 43.45 -5.16 11.81
N ASP A 589 42.33 -4.60 11.28
CA ASP A 589 42.10 -4.39 9.84
C ASP A 589 42.56 -2.99 9.38
N GLY A 590 43.07 -2.17 10.30
CA GLY A 590 43.51 -0.80 10.06
C GLY A 590 42.64 0.27 10.70
N GLU A 591 41.40 -0.07 11.08
CA GLU A 591 40.45 0.80 11.78
C GLU A 591 39.94 0.14 13.07
N ASN A 592 39.50 -1.14 12.98
CA ASN A 592 39.05 -1.92 14.11
C ASN A 592 40.23 -2.68 14.74
N PHE A 593 40.11 -3.00 16.03
CA PHE A 593 41.09 -3.83 16.68
C PHE A 593 40.48 -4.77 17.73
N LEU A 594 41.16 -5.90 17.95
CA LEU A 594 40.95 -6.83 19.06
C LEU A 594 42.27 -7.13 19.75
N LEU A 595 42.23 -7.53 21.02
CA LEU A 595 43.43 -7.95 21.72
C LEU A 595 43.97 -9.26 21.11
N ALA A 596 45.23 -9.26 20.71
CA ALA A 596 45.86 -10.49 20.30
C ALA A 596 46.02 -11.40 21.52
N LYS A 597 45.40 -12.59 21.52
CA LYS A 597 45.61 -13.60 22.58
C LYS A 597 47.10 -13.87 22.68
N GLN A 598 47.65 -13.78 23.89
CA GLN A 598 49.01 -14.27 24.15
C GLN A 598 48.97 -15.80 23.96
N PRO A 599 50.01 -16.41 23.30
CA PRO A 599 50.06 -17.83 23.06
C PRO A 599 50.12 -18.65 24.34
#